data_61e195f90f27bedcaef6b3fc0ff834e1
#
_entry.id   61e195f90f27bedcaef6b3fc0ff834e1
#
_cell.length_a   1.000
_cell.length_b   1.000
_cell.length_c   1.000
_cell.angle_alpha   90.00
_cell.angle_beta   90.00
_cell.angle_gamma   90.00
#
_symmetry.space_group_name_H-M   'P 1'
#
loop_
_entity.id
_entity.type
_entity.pdbx_description
1 polymer ?
#
loop_
_entity_poly.entity_id
_entity_poly.type
_entity_poly.pdbx_seq_one_letter_code
_entity_poly.pdbx_strand_id
1 'polypeptide(L)'
;MSNFIEVIKACETASGSGTKKVIKAALEKADEIAKQLICAALDPYQVFGVKKFEMPSIAPDVKMYDVNYSDFFEVLNKLATRQITGDAARAAVTQSISKFPEHAQEYIARIFDKDLKAGFSADTANSAWKQEIIPVFEIMLADKCDSPEEFLEKVTYPAHGDWKMDGNRSIAFVRLNQPVEYRARSGKISEHLEGIFDEDMKKMRDNVGYDFVLDGEAFASDFTETMNSKKAGNDVAKGNLRFHAFFLMPLTDWLAQSTKITMRQNRIALSKIIDEAGCKKVLITNGREVKSYADMVAYCNEVIDVHGQEGLILKNWDAVYQWDRSMDWCKIKRFYDVDARIVAWYQGKPKSRLQGTCGGITVEGRDEHGREFRCN
;
A
#
# COMPACT_ATOMS: atom_id res chain seq x y z
N MET A 1 -13.42 -0.66 31.01
CA MET A 1 -14.21 -0.96 29.79
C MET A 1 -13.57 -0.20 28.65
N SER A 2 -13.28 -0.86 27.53
CA SER A 2 -12.69 -0.14 26.39
C SER A 2 -13.76 0.58 25.57
N ASN A 3 -13.41 1.77 25.10
CA ASN A 3 -14.23 2.56 24.18
C ASN A 3 -13.85 2.34 22.70
N PHE A 4 -13.13 1.25 22.39
CA PHE A 4 -12.65 0.94 21.04
C PHE A 4 -13.75 1.02 19.99
N ILE A 5 -14.92 0.41 20.24
CA ILE A 5 -16.02 0.34 19.28
C ILE A 5 -16.61 1.72 19.01
N GLU A 6 -16.78 2.53 20.05
CA GLU A 6 -17.29 3.92 19.91
C GLU A 6 -16.34 4.77 19.06
N VAL A 7 -15.02 4.62 19.30
CA VAL A 7 -13.99 5.31 18.52
C VAL A 7 -14.05 4.90 17.05
N ILE A 8 -14.10 3.58 16.77
CA ILE A 8 -14.15 3.10 15.38
C ILE A 8 -15.45 3.54 14.69
N LYS A 9 -16.60 3.43 15.35
CA LYS A 9 -17.89 3.90 14.80
C LYS A 9 -17.88 5.40 14.49
N ALA A 10 -17.31 6.22 15.39
CA ALA A 10 -17.20 7.65 15.15
C ALA A 10 -16.30 7.97 13.94
N CYS A 11 -15.25 7.19 13.72
CA CYS A 11 -14.39 7.32 12.55
C CYS A 11 -15.10 6.87 11.25
N GLU A 12 -15.85 5.77 11.29
CA GLU A 12 -16.61 5.24 10.13
C GLU A 12 -17.68 6.22 9.64
N THR A 13 -18.36 6.87 10.58
CA THR A 13 -19.46 7.79 10.26
C THR A 13 -18.97 9.17 9.82
N ALA A 14 -17.68 9.46 9.99
CA ALA A 14 -17.11 10.73 9.56
C ALA A 14 -17.16 10.89 8.03
N SER A 15 -17.81 11.95 7.55
CA SER A 15 -17.99 12.24 6.12
C SER A 15 -17.95 13.75 5.85
N GLY A 16 -17.70 14.15 4.60
CA GLY A 16 -17.72 15.55 4.15
C GLY A 16 -16.45 16.35 4.47
N SER A 17 -16.55 17.66 4.31
CA SER A 17 -15.47 18.60 4.63
C SER A 17 -15.23 18.61 6.15
N GLY A 18 -14.07 18.19 6.60
CA GLY A 18 -13.75 18.08 8.03
C GLY A 18 -13.63 16.65 8.56
N THR A 19 -13.81 15.63 7.72
CA THR A 19 -13.64 14.21 8.07
C THR A 19 -12.36 13.96 8.88
N LYS A 20 -11.21 14.49 8.47
CA LYS A 20 -9.95 14.33 9.20
C LYS A 20 -10.00 14.87 10.62
N LYS A 21 -10.68 16.00 10.85
CA LYS A 21 -10.81 16.61 12.18
C LYS A 21 -11.68 15.74 13.09
N VAL A 22 -12.77 15.20 12.56
CA VAL A 22 -13.67 14.29 13.30
C VAL A 22 -12.96 13.01 13.68
N ILE A 23 -12.23 12.40 12.75
CA ILE A 23 -11.43 11.19 12.99
C ILE A 23 -10.38 11.45 14.08
N LYS A 24 -9.60 12.53 13.98
CA LYS A 24 -8.60 12.87 15.00
C LYS A 24 -9.23 13.05 16.38
N ALA A 25 -10.34 13.79 16.47
CA ALA A 25 -11.05 14.00 17.72
C ALA A 25 -11.62 12.71 18.33
N ALA A 26 -12.01 11.74 17.50
CA ALA A 26 -12.42 10.41 17.97
C ALA A 26 -11.22 9.61 18.51
N LEU A 27 -10.10 9.60 17.77
CA LEU A 27 -8.87 8.91 18.17
C LEU A 27 -8.26 9.49 19.45
N GLU A 28 -8.31 10.81 19.65
CA GLU A 28 -7.84 11.48 20.89
C GLU A 28 -8.58 10.98 22.14
N LYS A 29 -9.82 10.50 21.99
CA LYS A 29 -10.63 9.95 23.09
C LYS A 29 -10.39 8.46 23.37
N ALA A 30 -9.57 7.78 22.55
CA ALA A 30 -9.30 6.37 22.70
C ALA A 30 -8.63 6.10 24.05
N ASP A 31 -9.23 5.19 24.85
CA ASP A 31 -8.59 4.70 26.07
C ASP A 31 -7.38 3.80 25.73
N GLU A 32 -6.63 3.40 26.74
CA GLU A 32 -5.39 2.65 26.55
C GLU A 32 -5.61 1.30 25.85
N ILE A 33 -6.70 0.61 26.16
CA ILE A 33 -7.07 -0.66 25.52
C ILE A 33 -7.45 -0.41 24.05
N ALA A 34 -8.23 0.64 23.79
CA ALA A 34 -8.59 1.01 22.41
C ALA A 34 -7.35 1.34 21.57
N LYS A 35 -6.39 2.07 22.12
CA LYS A 35 -5.11 2.33 21.46
C LYS A 35 -4.35 1.05 21.14
N GLN A 36 -4.24 0.11 22.10
CA GLN A 36 -3.57 -1.17 21.88
C GLN A 36 -4.27 -2.01 20.80
N LEU A 37 -5.60 -2.03 20.74
CA LEU A 37 -6.37 -2.72 19.70
C LEU A 37 -6.17 -2.07 18.32
N ILE A 38 -6.13 -0.74 18.26
CA ILE A 38 -5.83 0.02 17.03
C ILE A 38 -4.39 -0.27 16.60
N CYS A 39 -3.42 -0.27 17.51
CA CYS A 39 -2.04 -0.64 17.22
C CYS A 39 -1.95 -2.05 16.65
N ALA A 40 -2.59 -3.04 17.30
CA ALA A 40 -2.61 -4.42 16.81
C ALA A 40 -3.17 -4.54 15.39
N ALA A 41 -4.16 -3.73 15.04
CA ALA A 41 -4.75 -3.71 13.69
C ALA A 41 -3.85 -3.03 12.65
N LEU A 42 -3.14 -1.96 13.01
CA LEU A 42 -2.46 -1.08 12.06
C LEU A 42 -0.94 -1.26 12.00
N ASP A 43 -0.32 -1.89 13.00
CA ASP A 43 1.12 -2.16 13.00
C ASP A 43 1.50 -3.10 11.83
N PRO A 44 2.24 -2.63 10.83
CA PRO A 44 2.57 -3.43 9.65
C PRO A 44 3.54 -4.59 9.94
N TYR A 45 4.25 -4.54 11.07
CA TYR A 45 5.20 -5.57 11.47
C TYR A 45 4.56 -6.67 12.32
N GLN A 46 3.39 -6.44 12.91
CA GLN A 46 2.64 -7.44 13.64
C GLN A 46 1.72 -8.23 12.69
N VAL A 47 2.13 -9.42 12.28
CA VAL A 47 1.41 -10.26 11.31
C VAL A 47 0.82 -11.48 12.01
N PHE A 48 -0.51 -11.69 11.89
CA PHE A 48 -1.20 -12.79 12.55
C PHE A 48 -1.21 -14.10 11.72
N GLY A 49 -1.01 -14.01 10.41
CA GLY A 49 -0.92 -15.17 9.52
C GLY A 49 -2.21 -15.98 9.40
N VAL A 50 -3.37 -15.37 9.66
CA VAL A 50 -4.70 -15.99 9.54
C VAL A 50 -5.50 -15.23 8.49
N LYS A 51 -5.71 -15.86 7.32
CA LYS A 51 -6.41 -15.23 6.18
C LYS A 51 -7.92 -15.43 6.19
N LYS A 52 -8.38 -16.57 6.70
CA LYS A 52 -9.78 -16.97 6.72
C LYS A 52 -10.07 -17.64 8.05
N PHE A 53 -11.10 -17.19 8.70
CA PHE A 53 -11.63 -17.76 9.92
C PHE A 53 -13.16 -17.65 9.89
N GLU A 54 -13.83 -18.48 10.63
CA GLU A 54 -15.29 -18.44 10.74
C GLU A 54 -15.68 -17.49 11.86
N MET A 55 -16.71 -16.69 11.60
CA MET A 55 -17.33 -15.90 12.67
C MET A 55 -18.07 -16.82 13.65
N PRO A 56 -18.06 -16.51 14.95
CA PRO A 56 -18.80 -17.32 15.91
C PRO A 56 -20.28 -17.44 15.51
N SER A 57 -20.80 -18.68 15.55
CA SER A 57 -22.20 -18.98 15.22
C SER A 57 -23.17 -18.64 16.36
N ILE A 58 -22.69 -18.55 17.60
CA ILE A 58 -23.46 -18.26 18.79
C ILE A 58 -22.83 -17.07 19.49
N ALA A 59 -23.59 -16.02 19.70
CA ALA A 59 -23.15 -14.89 20.50
C ALA A 59 -23.36 -15.21 21.99
N PRO A 60 -22.33 -15.10 22.82
CA PRO A 60 -22.50 -15.22 24.25
C PRO A 60 -23.28 -14.04 24.84
N ASP A 61 -24.02 -14.26 25.90
CA ASP A 61 -24.60 -13.16 26.71
C ASP A 61 -23.48 -12.53 27.57
N VAL A 62 -22.50 -11.95 26.90
CA VAL A 62 -21.35 -11.28 27.51
C VAL A 62 -21.49 -9.78 27.30
N LYS A 63 -21.20 -9.02 28.32
CA LYS A 63 -21.14 -7.56 28.24
C LYS A 63 -19.69 -7.11 28.10
N MET A 64 -19.49 -5.93 27.48
CA MET A 64 -18.13 -5.40 27.22
C MET A 64 -17.26 -5.25 28.48
N TYR A 65 -17.87 -5.08 29.65
CA TYR A 65 -17.13 -5.00 30.93
C TYR A 65 -16.65 -6.35 31.47
N ASP A 66 -17.21 -7.47 30.97
CA ASP A 66 -16.79 -8.82 31.36
C ASP A 66 -15.65 -9.35 30.46
N VAL A 67 -15.29 -8.63 29.41
CA VAL A 67 -14.26 -9.05 28.43
C VAL A 67 -12.88 -9.03 29.07
N ASN A 68 -12.19 -10.17 29.05
CA ASN A 68 -10.80 -10.27 29.45
C ASN A 68 -9.87 -9.91 28.26
N TYR A 69 -9.44 -8.65 28.18
CA TYR A 69 -8.54 -8.19 27.13
C TYR A 69 -7.14 -8.81 27.23
N SER A 70 -6.68 -9.22 28.42
CA SER A 70 -5.38 -9.87 28.58
C SER A 70 -5.30 -11.17 27.80
N ASP A 71 -6.34 -12.01 27.87
CA ASP A 71 -6.43 -13.26 27.11
C ASP A 71 -6.44 -12.97 25.61
N PHE A 72 -7.14 -11.91 25.19
CA PHE A 72 -7.19 -11.51 23.78
C PHE A 72 -5.80 -11.11 23.27
N PHE A 73 -5.07 -10.26 23.99
CA PHE A 73 -3.72 -9.87 23.63
C PHE A 73 -2.73 -11.03 23.66
N GLU A 74 -2.91 -12.01 24.57
CA GLU A 74 -2.11 -13.22 24.58
C GLU A 74 -2.29 -14.02 23.28
N VAL A 75 -3.52 -14.15 22.79
CA VAL A 75 -3.79 -14.82 21.51
C VAL A 75 -3.17 -14.06 20.33
N LEU A 76 -3.29 -12.73 20.30
CA LEU A 76 -2.61 -11.91 19.27
C LEU A 76 -1.10 -12.14 19.29
N ASN A 77 -0.48 -12.19 20.46
CA ASN A 77 0.95 -12.45 20.59
C ASN A 77 1.33 -13.86 20.12
N LYS A 78 0.58 -14.90 20.49
CA LYS A 78 0.80 -16.28 20.01
C LYS A 78 0.72 -16.40 18.49
N LEU A 79 -0.20 -15.67 17.86
CA LEU A 79 -0.33 -15.60 16.40
C LEU A 79 0.86 -14.86 15.77
N ALA A 80 1.20 -13.69 16.29
CA ALA A 80 2.29 -12.86 15.77
C ALA A 80 3.66 -13.56 15.88
N THR A 81 3.88 -14.30 16.98
CA THR A 81 5.12 -15.07 17.21
C THR A 81 5.09 -16.47 16.58
N ARG A 82 4.04 -16.82 15.82
CA ARG A 82 3.88 -18.10 15.14
C ARG A 82 3.87 -19.32 16.09
N GLN A 83 3.55 -19.13 17.37
CA GLN A 83 3.36 -20.23 18.34
C GLN A 83 2.14 -21.08 18.00
N ILE A 84 1.13 -20.48 17.37
CA ILE A 84 -0.03 -21.19 16.82
C ILE A 84 -0.18 -20.82 15.33
N THR A 85 -0.45 -21.82 14.49
CA THR A 85 -0.56 -21.66 13.02
C THR A 85 -1.65 -22.58 12.46
N GLY A 86 -1.99 -22.44 11.19
CA GLY A 86 -2.94 -23.32 10.48
C GLY A 86 -4.33 -23.35 11.11
N ASP A 87 -4.93 -24.52 11.26
CA ASP A 87 -6.28 -24.70 11.80
C ASP A 87 -6.38 -24.28 13.26
N ALA A 88 -5.32 -24.53 14.05
CA ALA A 88 -5.28 -24.09 15.45
C ALA A 88 -5.34 -22.56 15.56
N ALA A 89 -4.67 -21.85 14.67
CA ALA A 89 -4.74 -20.39 14.62
C ALA A 89 -6.15 -19.91 14.22
N ARG A 90 -6.78 -20.52 13.22
CA ARG A 90 -8.16 -20.20 12.84
C ARG A 90 -9.14 -20.40 13.97
N ALA A 91 -9.06 -21.55 14.65
CA ALA A 91 -9.89 -21.86 15.80
C ALA A 91 -9.68 -20.86 16.95
N ALA A 92 -8.41 -20.51 17.25
CA ALA A 92 -8.09 -19.53 18.28
C ALA A 92 -8.66 -18.14 17.99
N VAL A 93 -8.64 -17.70 16.72
CA VAL A 93 -9.25 -16.44 16.29
C VAL A 93 -10.77 -16.47 16.50
N THR A 94 -11.46 -17.48 15.99
CA THR A 94 -12.92 -17.65 16.17
C THR A 94 -13.29 -17.67 17.65
N GLN A 95 -12.55 -18.43 18.46
CA GLN A 95 -12.76 -18.51 19.90
C GLN A 95 -12.51 -17.17 20.62
N SER A 96 -11.50 -16.41 20.19
CA SER A 96 -11.22 -15.08 20.75
C SER A 96 -12.34 -14.10 20.46
N ILE A 97 -12.85 -14.10 19.21
CA ILE A 97 -13.97 -13.25 18.80
C ILE A 97 -15.24 -13.63 19.59
N SER A 98 -15.50 -14.91 19.83
CA SER A 98 -16.68 -15.38 20.56
C SER A 98 -16.74 -14.91 22.03
N LYS A 99 -15.63 -14.45 22.60
CA LYS A 99 -15.58 -13.86 23.95
C LYS A 99 -16.11 -12.42 24.02
N PHE A 100 -16.43 -11.83 22.89
CA PHE A 100 -16.98 -10.47 22.81
C PHE A 100 -18.50 -10.48 22.55
N PRO A 101 -19.26 -9.46 23.01
CA PRO A 101 -20.66 -9.30 22.68
C PRO A 101 -20.89 -9.27 21.17
N GLU A 102 -22.02 -9.73 20.68
CA GLU A 102 -22.35 -9.85 19.27
C GLU A 102 -22.06 -8.56 18.48
N HIS A 103 -22.51 -7.40 19.00
CA HIS A 103 -22.32 -6.11 18.36
C HIS A 103 -20.85 -5.66 18.24
N ALA A 104 -19.94 -6.32 18.97
CA ALA A 104 -18.51 -6.04 18.97
C ALA A 104 -17.71 -6.96 18.04
N GLN A 105 -18.22 -8.17 17.80
CA GLN A 105 -17.47 -9.24 17.13
C GLN A 105 -16.94 -8.85 15.75
N GLU A 106 -17.74 -8.13 14.96
CA GLU A 106 -17.30 -7.64 13.63
C GLU A 106 -16.10 -6.67 13.74
N TYR A 107 -16.12 -5.77 14.72
CA TYR A 107 -15.02 -4.82 14.94
C TYR A 107 -13.74 -5.49 15.42
N ILE A 108 -13.88 -6.52 16.27
CA ILE A 108 -12.75 -7.33 16.73
C ILE A 108 -12.17 -8.17 15.59
N ALA A 109 -13.00 -8.74 14.73
CA ALA A 109 -12.57 -9.48 13.55
C ALA A 109 -11.68 -8.64 12.63
N ARG A 110 -11.97 -7.35 12.46
CA ARG A 110 -11.18 -6.42 11.63
C ARG A 110 -9.73 -6.23 12.11
N ILE A 111 -9.45 -6.53 13.38
CA ILE A 111 -8.07 -6.51 13.91
C ILE A 111 -7.25 -7.61 13.24
N PHE A 112 -7.82 -8.82 13.10
CA PHE A 112 -7.17 -9.93 12.42
C PHE A 112 -7.06 -9.72 10.91
N ASP A 113 -8.02 -9.02 10.30
CA ASP A 113 -7.98 -8.60 8.89
C ASP A 113 -6.94 -7.49 8.63
N LYS A 114 -6.35 -6.93 9.70
CA LYS A 114 -5.42 -5.79 9.62
C LYS A 114 -6.04 -4.61 8.87
N ASP A 115 -7.36 -4.42 8.98
CA ASP A 115 -8.11 -3.34 8.34
C ASP A 115 -9.35 -2.96 9.14
N LEU A 116 -9.26 -1.86 9.86
CA LEU A 116 -10.36 -1.37 10.71
C LEU A 116 -11.54 -0.80 9.90
N LYS A 117 -11.37 -0.57 8.58
CA LYS A 117 -12.37 0.04 7.68
C LYS A 117 -12.92 1.39 8.16
N ALA A 118 -12.13 2.10 8.96
CA ALA A 118 -12.54 3.30 9.66
C ALA A 118 -11.96 4.60 9.05
N GLY A 119 -11.35 4.52 7.86
CA GLY A 119 -10.92 5.67 7.08
C GLY A 119 -9.71 6.43 7.61
N PHE A 120 -8.87 5.80 8.45
CA PHE A 120 -7.63 6.37 8.95
C PHE A 120 -6.44 5.39 8.88
N SER A 121 -5.24 5.92 8.90
CA SER A 121 -3.97 5.20 8.88
C SER A 121 -3.25 5.28 10.23
N ALA A 122 -2.13 4.53 10.36
CA ALA A 122 -1.21 4.64 11.48
C ALA A 122 -0.74 6.10 11.71
N ASP A 123 -0.35 6.82 10.65
CA ASP A 123 0.05 8.24 10.75
C ASP A 123 -1.06 9.12 11.34
N THR A 124 -2.31 8.88 10.95
CA THR A 124 -3.44 9.64 11.47
C THR A 124 -3.64 9.38 12.96
N ALA A 125 -3.51 8.12 13.39
CA ALA A 125 -3.62 7.72 14.79
C ALA A 125 -2.47 8.31 15.61
N ASN A 126 -1.22 8.14 15.16
CA ASN A 126 -0.03 8.70 15.79
C ASN A 126 -0.13 10.23 15.91
N SER A 127 -0.58 10.90 14.86
CA SER A 127 -0.80 12.35 14.86
C SER A 127 -1.89 12.80 15.85
N ALA A 128 -2.96 12.01 16.00
CA ALA A 128 -4.01 12.31 16.97
C ALA A 128 -3.50 12.15 18.41
N TRP A 129 -2.73 11.11 18.66
CA TRP A 129 -2.15 10.84 19.99
C TRP A 129 -0.92 11.67 20.30
N LYS A 130 -0.36 12.40 19.31
CA LYS A 130 0.91 13.14 19.39
C LYS A 130 2.08 12.27 19.86
N GLN A 131 2.05 11.01 19.47
CA GLN A 131 3.05 10.00 19.81
C GLN A 131 3.15 9.00 18.66
N GLU A 132 4.35 8.58 18.31
CA GLU A 132 4.61 7.53 17.31
C GLU A 132 4.56 6.15 17.99
N ILE A 133 3.34 5.69 18.31
CA ILE A 133 3.10 4.39 18.97
C ILE A 133 3.03 3.26 17.94
N ILE A 134 2.40 3.53 16.79
CA ILE A 134 2.26 2.56 15.71
C ILE A 134 3.44 2.75 14.74
N PRO A 135 4.28 1.72 14.53
CA PRO A 135 5.33 1.82 13.54
C PRO A 135 4.75 2.13 12.15
N VAL A 136 5.40 3.03 11.42
CA VAL A 136 5.05 3.34 10.04
C VAL A 136 6.05 2.63 9.12
N PHE A 137 5.54 2.04 8.03
CA PHE A 137 6.40 1.48 7.01
C PHE A 137 6.83 2.59 6.07
N GLU A 138 7.98 3.15 6.34
CA GLU A 138 8.51 4.27 5.59
C GLU A 138 9.19 3.82 4.31
N ILE A 139 8.88 4.52 3.22
CA ILE A 139 9.47 4.36 1.90
C ILE A 139 9.58 5.72 1.22
N MET A 140 10.49 5.85 0.27
CA MET A 140 10.56 7.07 -0.52
C MET A 140 9.30 7.29 -1.35
N LEU A 141 8.70 8.46 -1.20
CA LEU A 141 7.50 8.87 -1.93
C LEU A 141 7.81 10.06 -2.82
N ALA A 142 7.34 9.99 -4.05
CA ALA A 142 7.41 11.14 -4.95
C ALA A 142 6.48 12.26 -4.49
N ASP A 143 6.99 13.47 -4.49
CA ASP A 143 6.19 14.68 -4.36
C ASP A 143 5.50 15.03 -5.68
N LYS A 144 4.66 16.03 -5.67
CA LYS A 144 4.02 16.54 -6.88
C LYS A 144 4.52 17.94 -7.20
N CYS A 145 4.55 18.24 -8.47
CA CYS A 145 4.70 19.59 -8.96
C CYS A 145 3.42 19.92 -9.72
N ASP A 146 2.77 21.00 -9.31
CA ASP A 146 1.47 21.39 -9.85
C ASP A 146 1.60 22.51 -10.90
N SER A 147 2.79 23.10 -11.06
CA SER A 147 3.04 24.16 -12.05
C SER A 147 4.42 24.03 -12.71
N PRO A 148 4.62 24.64 -13.91
CA PRO A 148 5.92 24.70 -14.56
C PRO A 148 7.01 25.35 -13.71
N GLU A 149 6.65 26.38 -12.93
CA GLU A 149 7.57 27.11 -12.06
C GLU A 149 8.10 26.19 -10.98
N GLU A 150 7.24 25.40 -10.35
CA GLU A 150 7.66 24.41 -9.36
C GLU A 150 8.63 23.37 -9.93
N PHE A 151 8.45 22.93 -11.19
CA PHE A 151 9.39 22.02 -11.83
C PHE A 151 10.76 22.66 -12.02
N LEU A 152 10.82 23.94 -12.38
CA LEU A 152 12.08 24.66 -12.58
C LEU A 152 12.82 24.88 -11.26
N GLU A 153 12.09 25.03 -10.17
CA GLU A 153 12.69 25.20 -8.84
C GLU A 153 13.13 23.87 -8.20
N LYS A 154 12.35 22.81 -8.40
CA LYS A 154 12.48 21.56 -7.65
C LYS A 154 13.31 20.48 -8.36
N VAL A 155 13.36 20.51 -9.70
CA VAL A 155 14.04 19.49 -10.50
C VAL A 155 15.35 20.00 -11.04
N THR A 156 16.43 19.33 -10.68
CA THR A 156 17.76 19.59 -11.27
C THR A 156 17.92 18.77 -12.56
N TYR A 157 18.15 19.44 -13.67
CA TYR A 157 18.42 18.81 -14.96
C TYR A 157 19.93 18.66 -15.21
N PRO A 158 20.40 17.58 -15.89
CA PRO A 158 19.58 16.46 -16.37
C PRO A 158 19.03 15.59 -15.23
N ALA A 159 17.79 15.12 -15.39
CA ALA A 159 17.12 14.22 -14.47
C ALA A 159 16.77 12.90 -15.16
N HIS A 160 16.38 11.88 -14.41
CA HIS A 160 15.86 10.65 -14.97
C HIS A 160 14.34 10.61 -14.89
N GLY A 161 13.66 10.33 -16.00
CA GLY A 161 12.22 10.13 -16.05
C GLY A 161 11.89 8.64 -16.17
N ASP A 162 11.45 8.01 -15.09
CA ASP A 162 10.84 6.68 -15.13
C ASP A 162 9.37 6.77 -15.53
N TRP A 163 8.87 5.75 -16.23
CA TRP A 163 7.44 5.64 -16.49
C TRP A 163 6.67 5.50 -15.18
N LYS A 164 5.63 6.31 -15.02
CA LYS A 164 4.69 6.16 -13.93
C LYS A 164 3.62 5.14 -14.33
N MET A 165 3.83 3.91 -13.90
CA MET A 165 2.90 2.81 -14.13
C MET A 165 1.75 2.86 -13.14
N ASP A 166 0.58 2.41 -13.56
CA ASP A 166 -0.60 2.25 -12.70
C ASP A 166 -0.67 0.81 -12.17
N GLY A 167 0.29 0.45 -11.36
CA GLY A 167 0.48 -0.89 -10.82
C GLY A 167 0.26 -0.99 -9.32
N ASN A 168 1.02 -1.89 -8.70
CA ASN A 168 1.06 -2.08 -7.26
C ASN A 168 2.49 -1.90 -6.76
N ARG A 169 2.78 -0.78 -6.08
CA ARG A 169 4.06 -0.60 -5.41
C ARG A 169 4.35 -1.80 -4.51
N SER A 170 5.50 -2.39 -4.70
CA SER A 170 5.92 -3.55 -3.92
C SER A 170 7.39 -3.45 -3.52
N ILE A 171 7.64 -3.69 -2.24
CA ILE A 171 8.97 -3.73 -1.65
C ILE A 171 9.29 -5.20 -1.39
N ALA A 172 10.26 -5.74 -2.11
CA ALA A 172 10.69 -7.13 -1.97
C ALA A 172 11.91 -7.22 -1.03
N PHE A 173 11.79 -8.00 0.03
CA PHE A 173 12.88 -8.34 0.93
C PHE A 173 13.43 -9.70 0.52
N VAL A 174 14.67 -9.72 0.05
CA VAL A 174 15.34 -10.91 -0.48
C VAL A 174 16.48 -11.30 0.43
N ARG A 175 16.31 -12.44 1.12
CA ARG A 175 17.25 -12.94 2.12
C ARG A 175 17.71 -14.35 1.78
N LEU A 176 18.93 -14.69 2.19
CA LEU A 176 19.46 -16.03 2.01
C LEU A 176 18.63 -17.06 2.78
N ASN A 177 18.28 -18.14 2.10
CA ASN A 177 17.55 -19.28 2.66
C ASN A 177 16.20 -18.94 3.30
N GLN A 178 15.60 -17.80 2.90
CA GLN A 178 14.26 -17.40 3.31
C GLN A 178 13.35 -17.20 2.11
N PRO A 179 12.03 -17.37 2.26
CA PRO A 179 11.07 -16.94 1.25
C PRO A 179 11.22 -15.43 0.98
N VAL A 180 10.97 -15.02 -0.25
CA VAL A 180 10.94 -13.60 -0.59
C VAL A 180 9.67 -12.98 0.04
N GLU A 181 9.84 -11.92 0.80
CA GLU A 181 8.73 -11.21 1.43
C GLU A 181 8.40 -9.97 0.60
N TYR A 182 7.15 -9.85 0.16
CA TYR A 182 6.67 -8.68 -0.57
C TYR A 182 5.77 -7.83 0.31
N ARG A 183 6.04 -6.53 0.39
CA ARG A 183 5.22 -5.57 1.13
C ARG A 183 4.66 -4.50 0.20
N ALA A 184 3.40 -4.18 0.39
CA ALA A 184 2.77 -3.03 -0.26
C ALA A 184 3.29 -1.71 0.34
N ARG A 185 2.98 -0.59 -0.30
CA ARG A 185 3.30 0.77 0.20
C ARG A 185 2.92 1.03 1.66
N SER A 186 1.89 0.37 2.16
CA SER A 186 1.43 0.48 3.55
C SER A 186 2.18 -0.42 4.53
N GLY A 187 3.17 -1.19 4.07
CA GLY A 187 3.87 -2.19 4.85
C GLY A 187 3.13 -3.53 4.99
N LYS A 188 1.87 -3.64 4.52
CA LYS A 188 1.13 -4.91 4.52
C LYS A 188 1.80 -5.93 3.62
N ILE A 189 1.86 -7.19 4.06
CA ILE A 189 2.38 -8.29 3.24
C ILE A 189 1.47 -8.50 2.02
N SER A 190 2.09 -8.60 0.85
CA SER A 190 1.45 -8.84 -0.44
C SER A 190 1.56 -10.30 -0.82
N GLU A 191 0.89 -11.18 -0.07
CA GLU A 191 0.95 -12.64 -0.26
C GLU A 191 0.56 -13.10 -1.68
N HIS A 192 -0.26 -12.32 -2.40
CA HIS A 192 -0.63 -12.61 -3.78
C HIS A 192 0.56 -12.58 -4.76
N LEU A 193 1.71 -12.03 -4.35
CA LEU A 193 2.94 -11.96 -5.12
C LEU A 193 3.91 -13.10 -4.81
N GLU A 194 3.67 -13.88 -3.74
CA GLU A 194 4.53 -15.01 -3.35
C GLU A 194 4.71 -15.99 -4.51
N GLY A 195 5.94 -16.40 -4.76
CA GLY A 195 6.31 -17.35 -5.80
C GLY A 195 6.35 -16.78 -7.23
N ILE A 196 5.80 -15.59 -7.48
CA ILE A 196 5.71 -15.06 -8.86
C ILE A 196 7.07 -14.60 -9.38
N PHE A 197 7.84 -13.90 -8.55
CA PHE A 197 9.14 -13.32 -8.91
C PHE A 197 10.31 -13.95 -8.17
N ASP A 198 10.05 -14.91 -7.29
CA ASP A 198 11.02 -15.48 -6.34
C ASP A 198 12.26 -16.07 -7.03
N GLU A 199 12.09 -16.71 -8.19
CA GLU A 199 13.19 -17.28 -8.95
C GLU A 199 14.19 -16.20 -9.38
N ASP A 200 13.69 -15.12 -9.98
CA ASP A 200 14.53 -14.00 -10.43
C ASP A 200 15.16 -13.28 -9.23
N MET A 201 14.40 -13.06 -8.15
CA MET A 201 14.90 -12.41 -6.93
C MET A 201 16.05 -13.20 -6.30
N LYS A 202 15.94 -14.54 -6.27
CA LYS A 202 17.00 -15.43 -5.77
C LYS A 202 18.24 -15.40 -6.65
N LYS A 203 18.09 -15.44 -7.99
CA LYS A 203 19.21 -15.28 -8.93
C LYS A 203 19.94 -13.95 -8.74
N MET A 204 19.19 -12.84 -8.59
CA MET A 204 19.80 -11.54 -8.29
C MET A 204 20.57 -11.59 -6.97
N ARG A 205 20.00 -12.18 -5.93
CA ARG A 205 20.64 -12.33 -4.62
C ARG A 205 21.93 -13.14 -4.68
N ASP A 206 21.93 -14.25 -5.42
CA ASP A 206 23.11 -15.11 -5.60
C ASP A 206 24.20 -14.38 -6.42
N ASN A 207 23.80 -13.55 -7.39
CA ASN A 207 24.73 -12.72 -8.17
C ASN A 207 25.39 -11.64 -7.31
N VAL A 208 24.65 -10.91 -6.48
CA VAL A 208 25.21 -9.83 -5.65
C VAL A 208 25.89 -10.32 -4.39
N GLY A 209 25.54 -11.52 -3.88
CA GLY A 209 26.16 -12.15 -2.72
C GLY A 209 25.75 -11.57 -1.34
N TYR A 210 24.73 -10.73 -1.27
CA TYR A 210 24.21 -10.15 -0.03
C TYR A 210 22.68 -10.02 -0.04
N ASP A 211 22.09 -9.94 1.15
CA ASP A 211 20.67 -9.70 1.32
C ASP A 211 20.31 -8.27 0.95
N PHE A 212 19.20 -8.09 0.20
CA PHE A 212 18.84 -6.78 -0.30
C PHE A 212 17.33 -6.52 -0.22
N VAL A 213 16.97 -5.26 -0.37
CA VAL A 213 15.61 -4.78 -0.59
C VAL A 213 15.49 -4.22 -2.00
N LEU A 214 14.47 -4.65 -2.72
CA LEU A 214 14.17 -4.19 -4.07
C LEU A 214 12.83 -3.46 -4.07
N ASP A 215 12.88 -2.17 -4.41
CA ASP A 215 11.70 -1.32 -4.53
C ASP A 215 11.27 -1.23 -5.99
N GLY A 216 9.99 -1.47 -6.25
CA GLY A 216 9.47 -1.52 -7.61
C GLY A 216 7.96 -1.50 -7.68
N GLU A 217 7.45 -1.72 -8.88
CA GLU A 217 6.03 -1.78 -9.20
C GLU A 217 5.71 -3.15 -9.81
N ALA A 218 4.80 -3.89 -9.18
CA ALA A 218 4.21 -5.08 -9.80
C ALA A 218 3.09 -4.63 -10.76
N PHE A 219 3.30 -4.86 -12.04
CA PHE A 219 2.44 -4.39 -13.12
C PHE A 219 2.26 -5.46 -14.19
N ALA A 220 1.06 -5.55 -14.77
CA ALA A 220 0.76 -6.39 -15.93
C ALA A 220 0.72 -5.54 -17.21
N SER A 221 -0.26 -5.73 -18.07
CA SER A 221 -0.45 -4.91 -19.28
C SER A 221 -1.17 -3.60 -18.99
N ASP A 222 -2.08 -3.62 -18.01
CA ASP A 222 -2.91 -2.48 -17.60
C ASP A 222 -3.34 -2.61 -16.12
N PHE A 223 -4.01 -1.56 -15.63
CA PHE A 223 -4.52 -1.52 -14.24
C PHE A 223 -5.51 -2.64 -13.96
N THR A 224 -6.43 -2.93 -14.88
CA THR A 224 -7.49 -3.93 -14.68
C THR A 224 -6.89 -5.32 -14.53
N GLU A 225 -5.94 -5.70 -15.39
CA GLU A 225 -5.24 -6.97 -15.32
C GLU A 225 -4.39 -7.05 -14.06
N THR A 226 -3.69 -5.98 -13.71
CA THR A 226 -2.91 -5.88 -12.47
C THR A 226 -3.81 -6.10 -11.23
N MET A 227 -4.98 -5.47 -11.17
CA MET A 227 -5.93 -5.69 -10.07
C MET A 227 -6.53 -7.10 -10.06
N ASN A 228 -6.76 -7.68 -11.24
CA ASN A 228 -7.27 -9.05 -11.35
C ASN A 228 -6.28 -10.10 -10.82
N SER A 229 -4.98 -9.83 -10.87
CA SER A 229 -3.96 -10.73 -10.32
C SER A 229 -4.07 -10.93 -8.80
N LYS A 230 -4.71 -10.00 -8.09
CA LYS A 230 -4.99 -10.10 -6.64
C LYS A 230 -6.11 -11.08 -6.30
N LYS A 231 -6.93 -11.46 -7.29
CA LYS A 231 -8.04 -12.38 -7.07
C LYS A 231 -7.51 -13.81 -6.94
N ALA A 232 -8.00 -14.53 -5.93
CA ALA A 232 -7.64 -15.93 -5.72
C ALA A 232 -8.02 -16.77 -6.95
N GLY A 233 -7.12 -17.65 -7.38
CA GLY A 233 -7.35 -18.57 -8.52
C GLY A 233 -7.17 -17.95 -9.91
N ASN A 234 -6.75 -16.68 -10.03
CA ASN A 234 -6.47 -16.07 -11.34
C ASN A 234 -4.99 -16.20 -11.72
N ASP A 235 -4.55 -17.42 -12.01
CA ASP A 235 -3.15 -17.73 -12.30
C ASP A 235 -2.69 -17.14 -13.65
N VAL A 236 -3.60 -16.93 -14.60
CA VAL A 236 -3.28 -16.28 -15.89
C VAL A 236 -2.86 -14.84 -15.66
N ALA A 237 -3.63 -14.06 -14.92
CA ALA A 237 -3.29 -12.67 -14.61
C ALA A 237 -1.99 -12.58 -13.78
N LYS A 238 -1.73 -13.55 -12.87
CA LYS A 238 -0.47 -13.64 -12.14
C LYS A 238 0.72 -13.94 -13.05
N GLY A 239 0.52 -14.79 -14.07
CA GLY A 239 1.54 -15.14 -15.06
C GLY A 239 2.04 -13.94 -15.86
N ASN A 240 1.16 -12.95 -16.09
CA ASN A 240 1.46 -11.75 -16.86
C ASN A 240 2.13 -10.65 -16.04
N LEU A 241 2.14 -10.75 -14.71
CA LEU A 241 2.82 -9.77 -13.86
C LEU A 241 4.33 -9.73 -14.14
N ARG A 242 4.86 -8.50 -14.13
CA ARG A 242 6.29 -8.20 -14.13
C ARG A 242 6.58 -7.27 -12.94
N PHE A 243 7.75 -7.42 -12.37
CA PHE A 243 8.26 -6.54 -11.32
C PHE A 243 9.17 -5.50 -11.95
N HIS A 244 8.71 -4.26 -12.07
CA HIS A 244 9.47 -3.15 -12.63
C HIS A 244 10.24 -2.48 -11.50
N ALA A 245 11.50 -2.88 -11.37
CA ALA A 245 12.39 -2.42 -10.32
C ALA A 245 12.95 -1.02 -10.61
N PHE A 246 13.03 -0.18 -9.58
CA PHE A 246 13.57 1.16 -9.71
C PHE A 246 14.57 1.57 -8.62
N PHE A 247 14.71 0.78 -7.54
CA PHE A 247 15.78 0.97 -6.56
C PHE A 247 16.12 -0.35 -5.85
N LEU A 248 17.41 -0.67 -5.74
CA LEU A 248 17.96 -1.80 -4.98
C LEU A 248 18.93 -1.27 -3.93
N MET A 249 18.82 -1.75 -2.71
CA MET A 249 19.78 -1.42 -1.65
C MET A 249 20.10 -2.65 -0.78
N PRO A 250 21.28 -2.73 -0.17
CA PRO A 250 21.57 -3.74 0.84
C PRO A 250 20.51 -3.69 1.97
N LEU A 251 20.16 -4.86 2.51
CA LEU A 251 19.22 -4.94 3.63
C LEU A 251 19.73 -4.15 4.86
N THR A 252 21.04 -4.08 5.05
CA THR A 252 21.67 -3.26 6.11
C THR A 252 21.36 -1.78 5.98
N ASP A 253 21.39 -1.24 4.76
CA ASP A 253 21.07 0.17 4.48
C ASP A 253 19.59 0.44 4.74
N TRP A 254 18.71 -0.50 4.33
CA TRP A 254 17.28 -0.41 4.61
C TRP A 254 17.00 -0.37 6.12
N LEU A 255 17.59 -1.28 6.89
CA LEU A 255 17.39 -1.35 8.34
C LEU A 255 17.98 -0.13 9.08
N ALA A 256 19.03 0.46 8.55
CA ALA A 256 19.63 1.69 9.06
C ALA A 256 18.90 2.95 8.60
N GLN A 257 17.94 2.83 7.68
CA GLN A 257 17.30 3.95 6.98
C GLN A 257 18.32 4.98 6.46
N SER A 258 19.41 4.47 5.90
CA SER A 258 20.53 5.29 5.42
C SER A 258 21.25 4.61 4.28
N THR A 259 21.40 5.30 3.16
CA THR A 259 22.20 4.83 2.02
C THR A 259 23.00 5.99 1.42
N LYS A 260 24.13 5.66 0.83
CA LYS A 260 24.97 6.60 0.06
C LYS A 260 24.86 6.37 -1.44
N ILE A 261 24.05 5.40 -1.86
CA ILE A 261 23.90 5.04 -3.27
C ILE A 261 22.99 6.06 -3.93
N THR A 262 23.52 6.82 -4.90
CA THR A 262 22.73 7.78 -5.66
C THR A 262 21.80 7.09 -6.64
N MET A 263 20.76 7.78 -7.12
CA MET A 263 19.84 7.27 -8.15
C MET A 263 20.57 6.83 -9.40
N ARG A 264 21.59 7.59 -9.83
CA ARG A 264 22.44 7.25 -10.99
C ARG A 264 23.21 5.95 -10.78
N GLN A 265 23.92 5.84 -9.66
CA GLN A 265 24.68 4.64 -9.32
C GLN A 265 23.79 3.42 -9.21
N ASN A 266 22.63 3.60 -8.54
CA ASN A 266 21.65 2.53 -8.36
C ASN A 266 21.12 2.03 -9.70
N ARG A 267 20.70 2.93 -10.59
CA ARG A 267 20.15 2.56 -11.90
C ARG A 267 21.13 1.74 -12.73
N ILE A 268 22.40 2.17 -12.76
CA ILE A 268 23.46 1.46 -13.50
C ILE A 268 23.69 0.06 -12.89
N ALA A 269 23.83 -0.01 -11.57
CA ALA A 269 24.06 -1.28 -10.88
C ALA A 269 22.86 -2.23 -11.02
N LEU A 270 21.64 -1.72 -10.85
CA LEU A 270 20.41 -2.50 -10.93
C LEU A 270 20.20 -3.09 -12.33
N SER A 271 20.41 -2.31 -13.40
CA SER A 271 20.34 -2.81 -14.77
C SER A 271 21.32 -3.97 -14.98
N LYS A 272 22.57 -3.78 -14.57
CA LYS A 272 23.60 -4.81 -14.68
C LYS A 272 23.25 -6.08 -13.90
N ILE A 273 22.76 -5.96 -12.67
CA ILE A 273 22.38 -7.10 -11.81
C ILE A 273 21.23 -7.89 -12.45
N ILE A 274 20.20 -7.22 -12.98
CA ILE A 274 19.07 -7.85 -13.64
C ILE A 274 19.53 -8.63 -14.89
N ASP A 275 20.39 -8.01 -15.71
CA ASP A 275 20.90 -8.61 -16.95
C ASP A 275 21.80 -9.82 -16.66
N GLU A 276 22.73 -9.70 -15.71
CA GLU A 276 23.66 -10.80 -15.32
C GLU A 276 22.94 -11.96 -14.65
N ALA A 277 21.87 -11.68 -13.86
CA ALA A 277 21.04 -12.72 -13.26
C ALA A 277 20.13 -13.42 -14.27
N GLY A 278 20.00 -12.90 -15.50
CA GLY A 278 19.13 -13.44 -16.52
C GLY A 278 17.65 -13.45 -16.12
N CYS A 279 17.22 -12.37 -15.50
CA CYS A 279 15.84 -12.22 -15.01
C CYS A 279 14.84 -12.22 -16.17
N LYS A 280 13.68 -12.87 -15.96
CA LYS A 280 12.59 -12.95 -16.95
C LYS A 280 11.36 -12.15 -16.57
N LYS A 281 11.12 -12.04 -15.26
CA LYS A 281 9.95 -11.35 -14.70
C LYS A 281 10.31 -10.09 -13.91
N VAL A 282 11.56 -9.96 -13.49
CA VAL A 282 12.08 -8.72 -12.89
C VAL A 282 12.78 -7.93 -13.97
N LEU A 283 12.29 -6.71 -14.19
CA LEU A 283 12.76 -5.80 -15.23
C LEU A 283 13.15 -4.47 -14.59
N ILE A 284 14.07 -3.74 -15.19
CA ILE A 284 14.26 -2.36 -14.79
C ILE A 284 13.09 -1.51 -15.32
N THR A 285 12.62 -0.55 -14.52
CA THR A 285 11.57 0.38 -14.96
C THR A 285 11.98 1.12 -16.22
N ASN A 286 11.08 1.19 -17.21
CA ASN A 286 11.33 1.96 -18.42
C ASN A 286 11.50 3.44 -18.07
N GLY A 287 12.44 4.07 -18.77
CA GLY A 287 12.72 5.49 -18.55
C GLY A 287 13.96 5.94 -19.30
N ARG A 288 14.13 7.25 -19.40
CA ARG A 288 15.32 7.87 -19.98
C ARG A 288 15.74 9.14 -19.26
N GLU A 289 16.94 9.60 -19.57
CA GLU A 289 17.38 10.93 -19.15
C GLU A 289 16.58 12.01 -19.88
N VAL A 290 16.17 13.02 -19.13
CA VAL A 290 15.54 14.26 -19.64
C VAL A 290 16.45 15.43 -19.32
N LYS A 291 16.70 16.28 -20.32
CA LYS A 291 17.75 17.32 -20.29
C LYS A 291 17.22 18.69 -19.89
N SER A 292 15.92 18.89 -20.00
CA SER A 292 15.27 20.18 -19.73
C SER A 292 13.79 19.99 -19.43
N TYR A 293 13.13 21.04 -18.96
CA TYR A 293 11.68 21.06 -18.79
C TYR A 293 10.93 20.75 -20.09
N ALA A 294 11.34 21.34 -21.23
CA ALA A 294 10.70 21.07 -22.51
C ALA A 294 10.87 19.61 -22.96
N ASP A 295 12.05 19.01 -22.77
CA ASP A 295 12.30 17.61 -23.06
C ASP A 295 11.46 16.70 -22.14
N MET A 296 11.31 17.07 -20.86
CA MET A 296 10.46 16.37 -19.90
C MET A 296 8.99 16.37 -20.34
N VAL A 297 8.45 17.53 -20.75
CA VAL A 297 7.06 17.64 -21.23
C VAL A 297 6.83 16.79 -22.48
N ALA A 298 7.76 16.87 -23.45
CA ALA A 298 7.67 16.05 -24.66
C ALA A 298 7.68 14.55 -24.34
N TYR A 299 8.58 14.12 -23.46
CA TYR A 299 8.66 12.71 -23.05
C TYR A 299 7.44 12.27 -22.24
N CYS A 300 6.91 13.11 -21.36
CA CYS A 300 5.70 12.81 -20.60
C CYS A 300 4.50 12.59 -21.56
N ASN A 301 4.36 13.44 -22.58
CA ASN A 301 3.31 13.28 -23.58
C ASN A 301 3.48 11.97 -24.38
N GLU A 302 4.70 11.65 -24.81
CA GLU A 302 5.00 10.38 -25.48
C GLU A 302 4.60 9.18 -24.61
N VAL A 303 4.98 9.17 -23.32
CA VAL A 303 4.69 8.08 -22.40
C VAL A 303 3.19 7.91 -22.17
N ILE A 304 2.43 8.98 -22.12
CA ILE A 304 0.97 8.94 -21.98
C ILE A 304 0.30 8.52 -23.29
N ASP A 305 0.63 9.19 -24.40
CA ASP A 305 -0.12 9.07 -25.64
C ASP A 305 0.25 7.81 -26.45
N VAL A 306 1.51 7.38 -26.39
CA VAL A 306 2.00 6.22 -27.15
C VAL A 306 2.04 4.95 -26.29
N HIS A 307 2.47 5.07 -25.02
CA HIS A 307 2.67 3.92 -24.16
C HIS A 307 1.56 3.69 -23.14
N GLY A 308 0.54 4.57 -23.06
CA GLY A 308 -0.65 4.41 -22.22
C GLY A 308 -0.37 4.42 -20.73
N GLN A 309 0.75 5.03 -20.30
CA GLN A 309 1.08 5.11 -18.87
C GLN A 309 0.53 6.41 -18.25
N GLU A 310 0.49 6.50 -16.91
CA GLU A 310 -0.03 7.69 -16.21
C GLU A 310 0.82 8.97 -16.42
N GLY A 311 2.10 8.83 -16.73
CA GLY A 311 3.06 9.92 -16.86
C GLY A 311 4.47 9.52 -16.45
N LEU A 312 5.17 10.38 -15.72
CA LEU A 312 6.55 10.16 -15.29
C LEU A 312 6.74 10.28 -13.77
N ILE A 313 7.78 9.62 -13.28
CA ILE A 313 8.44 9.93 -12.01
C ILE A 313 9.82 10.47 -12.35
N LEU A 314 10.01 11.77 -12.19
CA LEU A 314 11.34 12.38 -12.33
C LEU A 314 12.16 12.11 -11.08
N LYS A 315 13.43 11.80 -11.27
CA LYS A 315 14.39 11.52 -10.23
C LYS A 315 15.66 12.33 -10.44
N ASN A 316 16.05 13.09 -9.42
CA ASN A 316 17.35 13.75 -9.43
C ASN A 316 18.45 12.70 -9.39
N TRP A 317 19.39 12.78 -10.34
CA TRP A 317 20.43 11.75 -10.51
C TRP A 317 21.36 11.59 -9.30
N ASP A 318 21.67 12.68 -8.61
CA ASP A 318 22.60 12.70 -7.49
C ASP A 318 21.93 12.54 -6.12
N ALA A 319 20.59 12.43 -6.11
CA ALA A 319 19.84 12.16 -4.90
C ALA A 319 20.05 10.71 -4.42
N VAL A 320 19.92 10.52 -3.11
CA VAL A 320 19.88 9.20 -2.44
C VAL A 320 18.45 8.85 -2.07
N TYR A 321 18.20 7.57 -1.78
CA TYR A 321 16.90 7.12 -1.28
C TYR A 321 16.61 7.72 0.11
N GLN A 322 15.39 8.21 0.32
CA GLN A 322 14.92 8.77 1.57
C GLN A 322 13.67 8.00 2.04
N TRP A 323 13.55 7.79 3.34
CA TRP A 323 12.40 7.07 3.93
C TRP A 323 11.25 8.01 4.26
N ASP A 324 10.97 8.94 3.35
CA ASP A 324 9.90 9.95 3.46
C ASP A 324 9.49 10.45 2.06
N ARG A 325 8.56 11.37 2.04
CA ARG A 325 8.25 12.14 0.83
C ARG A 325 9.41 13.06 0.49
N SER A 326 9.88 12.97 -0.74
CA SER A 326 11.02 13.75 -1.20
C SER A 326 10.73 14.44 -2.53
N MET A 327 11.22 15.65 -2.63
CA MET A 327 11.26 16.45 -3.85
C MET A 327 12.24 15.90 -4.90
N ASP A 328 13.19 15.05 -4.46
CA ASP A 328 14.14 14.37 -5.35
C ASP A 328 13.44 13.35 -6.29
N TRP A 329 12.22 12.94 -5.92
CA TRP A 329 11.30 12.26 -6.80
C TRP A 329 10.07 13.13 -7.02
N CYS A 330 9.82 13.52 -8.27
CA CYS A 330 8.68 14.36 -8.63
C CYS A 330 7.77 13.62 -9.62
N LYS A 331 6.50 13.43 -9.27
CA LYS A 331 5.52 12.79 -10.14
C LYS A 331 4.86 13.81 -11.05
N ILE A 332 4.79 13.45 -12.31
CA ILE A 332 4.13 14.21 -13.36
C ILE A 332 3.05 13.34 -13.96
N LYS A 333 1.87 13.89 -14.08
CA LYS A 333 0.78 13.28 -14.81
C LYS A 333 -0.09 14.35 -15.45
N ARG A 334 -0.72 14.01 -16.55
CA ARG A 334 -1.67 14.90 -17.19
C ARG A 334 -3.00 14.78 -16.46
N PHE A 335 -3.63 15.93 -16.19
CA PHE A 335 -5.01 15.98 -15.71
C PHE A 335 -5.88 16.41 -16.88
N TYR A 336 -7.03 15.77 -17.01
CA TYR A 336 -8.06 16.15 -17.93
C TYR A 336 -9.28 16.55 -17.13
N ASP A 337 -9.77 17.77 -17.34
CA ASP A 337 -11.05 18.20 -16.82
C ASP A 337 -12.10 18.00 -17.91
N VAL A 338 -13.19 17.34 -17.57
CA VAL A 338 -14.27 17.08 -18.50
C VAL A 338 -15.61 17.28 -17.79
N ASP A 339 -16.50 18.01 -18.46
CA ASP A 339 -17.88 18.11 -18.00
C ASP A 339 -18.65 16.83 -18.28
N ALA A 340 -19.24 16.24 -17.26
CA ALA A 340 -19.99 15.01 -17.38
C ALA A 340 -21.35 15.11 -16.70
N ARG A 341 -22.37 14.48 -17.30
CA ARG A 341 -23.71 14.40 -16.75
C ARG A 341 -23.85 13.18 -15.85
N ILE A 342 -24.30 13.36 -14.62
CA ILE A 342 -24.70 12.24 -13.75
C ILE A 342 -25.96 11.60 -14.32
N VAL A 343 -25.88 10.33 -14.69
CA VAL A 343 -26.99 9.56 -15.27
C VAL A 343 -27.56 8.51 -14.33
N ALA A 344 -26.79 8.10 -13.34
CA ALA A 344 -27.25 7.21 -12.27
C ALA A 344 -26.43 7.42 -11.00
N TRP A 345 -26.98 6.96 -9.89
CA TRP A 345 -26.24 6.82 -8.63
C TRP A 345 -26.60 5.47 -8.00
N TYR A 346 -25.73 4.95 -7.15
CA TYR A 346 -25.98 3.73 -6.42
C TYR A 346 -25.59 3.87 -4.95
N GLN A 347 -26.29 3.11 -4.12
CA GLN A 347 -26.09 3.13 -2.68
C GLN A 347 -24.77 2.44 -2.31
N GLY A 348 -24.13 2.88 -1.25
CA GLY A 348 -22.97 2.22 -0.68
C GLY A 348 -23.27 0.77 -0.33
N LYS A 349 -22.27 -0.11 -0.59
CA LYS A 349 -22.43 -1.55 -0.32
C LYS A 349 -22.78 -1.77 1.15
N PRO A 350 -23.59 -2.79 1.47
CA PRO A 350 -23.83 -3.21 2.84
C PRO A 350 -22.50 -3.44 3.60
N LYS A 351 -22.45 -3.01 4.84
CA LYS A 351 -21.24 -3.12 5.71
C LYS A 351 -20.04 -2.30 5.24
N SER A 352 -20.20 -1.36 4.29
CA SER A 352 -19.17 -0.39 3.95
C SER A 352 -19.41 0.93 4.68
N ARG A 353 -18.38 1.78 4.77
CA ARG A 353 -18.47 3.15 5.29
C ARG A 353 -19.58 3.99 4.63
N LEU A 354 -19.89 3.68 3.38
CA LEU A 354 -20.89 4.38 2.57
C LEU A 354 -22.28 3.72 2.63
N GLN A 355 -22.50 2.74 3.49
CA GLN A 355 -23.82 2.13 3.68
C GLN A 355 -24.85 3.19 4.09
N GLY A 356 -25.97 3.25 3.38
CA GLY A 356 -27.01 4.23 3.62
C GLY A 356 -26.77 5.61 2.98
N THR A 357 -25.65 5.80 2.29
CA THR A 357 -25.28 7.02 1.55
C THR A 357 -25.01 6.73 0.09
N CYS A 358 -24.66 7.75 -0.70
CA CYS A 358 -24.21 7.55 -2.08
C CYS A 358 -22.89 6.77 -2.10
N GLY A 359 -22.89 5.58 -2.66
CA GLY A 359 -21.72 4.73 -2.84
C GLY A 359 -20.93 5.04 -4.10
N GLY A 360 -21.57 5.68 -5.07
CA GLY A 360 -20.98 6.13 -6.32
C GLY A 360 -22.02 6.68 -7.27
N ILE A 361 -21.54 7.27 -8.35
CA ILE A 361 -22.35 7.83 -9.42
C ILE A 361 -21.90 7.26 -10.75
N THR A 362 -22.82 7.10 -11.69
CA THR A 362 -22.49 6.86 -13.10
C THR A 362 -22.56 8.18 -13.83
N VAL A 363 -21.51 8.51 -14.57
CA VAL A 363 -21.44 9.72 -15.39
C VAL A 363 -21.28 9.39 -16.86
N GLU A 364 -21.82 10.25 -17.72
CA GLU A 364 -21.66 10.23 -19.16
C GLU A 364 -21.17 11.59 -19.64
N GLY A 365 -20.28 11.61 -20.61
CA GLY A 365 -19.74 12.82 -21.19
C GLY A 365 -19.00 12.56 -22.51
N ARG A 366 -18.33 13.59 -22.98
CA ARG A 366 -17.41 13.49 -24.13
C ARG A 366 -16.04 14.02 -23.71
N ASP A 367 -15.01 13.31 -24.08
CA ASP A 367 -13.63 13.76 -23.84
C ASP A 367 -13.24 14.92 -24.79
N GLU A 368 -12.05 15.46 -24.62
CA GLU A 368 -11.50 16.55 -25.43
C GLU A 368 -11.41 16.21 -26.94
N HIS A 369 -11.44 14.94 -27.29
CA HIS A 369 -11.46 14.43 -28.67
C HIS A 369 -12.87 14.12 -29.16
N GLY A 370 -13.91 14.46 -28.40
CA GLY A 370 -15.30 14.22 -28.73
C GLY A 370 -15.77 12.78 -28.58
N ARG A 371 -14.94 11.88 -28.01
CA ARG A 371 -15.30 10.48 -27.77
C ARG A 371 -16.21 10.37 -26.57
N GLU A 372 -17.30 9.65 -26.74
CA GLU A 372 -18.24 9.41 -25.65
C GLU A 372 -17.62 8.46 -24.61
N PHE A 373 -17.81 8.77 -23.34
CA PHE A 373 -17.45 7.90 -22.24
C PHE A 373 -18.60 7.73 -21.26
N ARG A 374 -18.58 6.60 -20.59
CA ARG A 374 -19.44 6.30 -19.44
C ARG A 374 -18.58 5.63 -18.37
N CYS A 375 -18.59 6.15 -17.17
CA CYS A 375 -17.82 5.59 -16.05
C CYS A 375 -18.59 5.66 -14.72
N ASN A 376 -18.18 4.84 -13.76
CA ASN A 376 -18.80 4.69 -12.43
C ASN A 376 -17.84 5.14 -11.32
#